data_8c0fdab11069419094d51a5e4692aec1
#
_entry.id   8c0fdab11069419094d51a5e4692aec1
#
_cell.length_a   1.000
_cell.length_b   1.000
_cell.length_c   1.000
_cell.angle_alpha   90.00
_cell.angle_beta   90.00
_cell.angle_gamma   90.00
#
_symmetry.space_group_name_H-M   'P 1'
#
loop_
_entity.id
_entity.type
_entity.pdbx_description
1 polymer ?
#
loop_
_entity_poly.entity_id
_entity_poly.type
_entity_poly.pdbx_seq_one_letter_code
_entity_poly.pdbx_strand_id
1 'polypeptide(L)'
;RLSLVGSEMCIRDRGKNILGQAYVLRAFCYHMLAQVYARAYYYYPDDLCVPLYLEPTTSETKGAARSTNKQVYEEVIYPDLTTGVGLLEEAAAAGIARSSKTEIDYYVANGIKARVALTMHKWSDAYKAAEEALKGYAGSEALDASQITGGMNDITALPSVMWGEVKTTDNYGMYLSFQAQMDAGHDGYAKTARRCCTSWLWNRMNATDARRAWWLGTFDNADFADSGEA
;
A
#
# COMPACT_ATOMS: atom_id res chain seq x y z
N ARG A 1 37.60 19.11 -13.54
CA ARG A 1 37.63 18.26 -12.30
C ARG A 1 36.37 18.45 -11.44
N LEU A 2 35.81 19.64 -11.36
CA LEU A 2 34.55 19.89 -10.58
C LEU A 2 33.32 19.17 -11.13
N SER A 3 33.24 18.96 -12.45
CA SER A 3 32.08 18.26 -13.05
C SER A 3 32.06 16.75 -12.76
N LEU A 4 33.24 16.12 -12.65
CA LEU A 4 33.33 14.67 -12.31
C LEU A 4 32.93 14.41 -10.87
N VAL A 5 33.36 15.23 -9.92
CA VAL A 5 32.97 15.10 -8.50
C VAL A 5 31.47 15.27 -8.33
N GLY A 6 30.84 16.21 -9.03
CA GLY A 6 29.37 16.39 -9.01
C GLY A 6 28.62 15.21 -9.60
N SER A 7 29.13 14.56 -10.66
CA SER A 7 28.50 13.39 -11.26
C SER A 7 28.61 12.14 -10.38
N GLU A 8 29.77 11.94 -9.73
CA GLU A 8 29.94 10.80 -8.78
C GLU A 8 29.07 10.93 -7.53
N MET A 9 28.94 12.13 -6.97
CA MET A 9 28.01 12.40 -5.87
C MET A 9 26.58 12.12 -6.30
N CYS A 10 26.15 12.60 -7.46
CA CYS A 10 24.81 12.38 -7.97
C CYS A 10 24.50 10.89 -8.22
N ILE A 11 25.47 10.12 -8.72
CA ILE A 11 25.33 8.67 -8.92
C ILE A 11 25.19 7.97 -7.56
N ARG A 12 26.01 8.34 -6.58
CA ARG A 12 25.92 7.78 -5.22
C ARG A 12 24.58 8.06 -4.56
N ASP A 13 24.07 9.28 -4.68
CA ASP A 13 22.84 9.68 -4.02
C ASP A 13 21.62 9.07 -4.71
N ARG A 14 21.63 8.87 -6.02
CA ARG A 14 20.66 8.04 -6.73
C ARG A 14 20.71 6.56 -6.30
N GLY A 15 21.94 6.05 -6.08
CA GLY A 15 22.11 4.69 -5.52
C GLY A 15 21.47 4.53 -4.16
N LYS A 16 21.62 5.53 -3.26
CA LYS A 16 20.95 5.55 -1.96
C LYS A 16 19.42 5.58 -2.11
N ASN A 17 18.90 6.39 -3.02
CA ASN A 17 17.47 6.46 -3.28
C ASN A 17 16.90 5.09 -3.72
N ILE A 18 17.55 4.43 -4.67
CA ILE A 18 17.13 3.10 -5.16
C ILE A 18 17.21 2.06 -4.05
N LEU A 19 18.32 2.03 -3.30
CA LEU A 19 18.52 1.10 -2.20
C LEU A 19 17.50 1.34 -1.07
N GLY A 20 17.23 2.61 -0.74
CA GLY A 20 16.24 2.99 0.24
C GLY A 20 14.85 2.49 -0.14
N GLN A 21 14.43 2.69 -1.40
CA GLN A 21 13.16 2.16 -1.91
C GLN A 21 13.10 0.62 -1.84
N ALA A 22 14.20 -0.06 -2.18
CA ALA A 22 14.27 -1.52 -2.15
C ALA A 22 14.08 -2.07 -0.72
N TYR A 23 14.72 -1.45 0.28
CA TYR A 23 14.53 -1.82 1.69
C TYR A 23 13.08 -1.61 2.14
N VAL A 24 12.50 -0.45 1.85
CA VAL A 24 11.11 -0.14 2.23
C VAL A 24 10.14 -1.09 1.54
N LEU A 25 10.36 -1.40 0.26
CA LEU A 25 9.50 -2.32 -0.50
C LEU A 25 9.62 -3.75 0.04
N ARG A 26 10.82 -4.22 0.37
CA ARG A 26 11.02 -5.54 0.99
C ARG A 26 10.29 -5.64 2.32
N ALA A 27 10.43 -4.64 3.17
CA ALA A 27 9.73 -4.56 4.44
C ALA A 27 8.22 -4.56 4.27
N PHE A 28 7.70 -3.80 3.32
CA PHE A 28 6.28 -3.76 3.00
C PHE A 28 5.75 -5.11 2.52
N CYS A 29 6.47 -5.78 1.62
CA CYS A 29 6.09 -7.12 1.14
C CYS A 29 6.06 -8.15 2.27
N TYR A 30 7.10 -8.18 3.12
CA TYR A 30 7.10 -9.08 4.28
C TYR A 30 6.01 -8.74 5.28
N HIS A 31 5.72 -7.46 5.51
CA HIS A 31 4.59 -7.04 6.35
C HIS A 31 3.26 -7.55 5.82
N MET A 32 3.00 -7.42 4.52
CA MET A 32 1.77 -7.93 3.88
C MET A 32 1.68 -9.46 3.99
N LEU A 33 2.77 -10.16 3.72
CA LEU A 33 2.82 -11.62 3.88
C LEU A 33 2.56 -12.05 5.32
N ALA A 34 3.16 -11.36 6.29
CA ALA A 34 2.96 -11.67 7.70
C ALA A 34 1.50 -11.50 8.13
N GLN A 35 0.81 -10.47 7.64
CA GLN A 35 -0.62 -10.25 7.92
C GLN A 35 -1.53 -11.34 7.35
N VAL A 36 -1.13 -12.00 6.25
CA VAL A 36 -1.91 -13.06 5.61
C VAL A 36 -1.61 -14.44 6.21
N TYR A 37 -0.33 -14.73 6.52
CA TYR A 37 0.13 -16.07 6.86
C TYR A 37 0.42 -16.29 8.34
N ALA A 38 0.29 -15.28 9.17
CA ALA A 38 0.49 -15.37 10.61
C ALA A 38 -0.61 -14.66 11.40
N ARG A 39 -0.75 -15.00 12.67
CA ARG A 39 -1.58 -14.24 13.59
C ARG A 39 -0.90 -12.91 13.96
N ALA A 40 -1.66 -11.98 14.55
CA ALA A 40 -1.16 -10.66 14.88
C ALA A 40 0.12 -10.69 15.73
N TYR A 41 1.18 -10.04 15.24
CA TYR A 41 2.52 -10.04 15.83
C TYR A 41 2.53 -9.77 17.36
N TYR A 42 1.81 -8.75 17.79
CA TYR A 42 1.86 -8.33 19.20
C TYR A 42 1.39 -9.41 20.17
N TYR A 43 0.38 -10.17 19.79
CA TYR A 43 -0.20 -11.23 20.63
C TYR A 43 0.47 -12.60 20.43
N TYR A 44 1.08 -12.81 19.28
CA TYR A 44 1.63 -14.11 18.87
C TYR A 44 3.02 -13.98 18.25
N PRO A 45 4.01 -13.44 18.99
CA PRO A 45 5.35 -13.19 18.44
C PRO A 45 6.11 -14.47 18.07
N ASP A 46 5.85 -15.57 18.77
CA ASP A 46 6.53 -16.84 18.56
C ASP A 46 5.86 -17.74 17.52
N ASP A 47 4.71 -17.34 16.99
CA ASP A 47 4.05 -18.11 15.93
C ASP A 47 4.89 -18.14 14.66
N LEU A 48 4.82 -19.27 13.95
CA LEU A 48 5.44 -19.39 12.65
C LEU A 48 4.77 -18.47 11.62
N CYS A 49 5.58 -17.63 10.99
CA CYS A 49 5.18 -16.67 9.98
C CYS A 49 5.57 -17.19 8.58
N VAL A 50 6.52 -16.55 7.93
CA VAL A 50 6.97 -16.87 6.57
C VAL A 50 8.46 -17.17 6.54
N PRO A 51 8.95 -17.92 5.54
CA PRO A 51 10.39 -18.05 5.31
C PRO A 51 11.01 -16.68 4.97
N LEU A 52 12.23 -16.45 5.45
CA LEU A 52 12.99 -15.24 5.13
C LEU A 52 14.02 -15.53 4.05
N TYR A 53 13.99 -14.75 2.98
CA TYR A 53 14.99 -14.73 1.91
C TYR A 53 15.53 -13.30 1.80
N LEU A 54 16.74 -13.10 2.32
CA LEU A 54 17.35 -11.76 2.39
C LEU A 54 18.31 -11.50 1.23
N GLU A 55 18.70 -12.57 0.53
CA GLU A 55 19.51 -12.53 -0.67
C GLU A 55 18.67 -12.91 -1.90
N PRO A 56 19.05 -12.49 -3.10
CA PRO A 56 18.39 -12.89 -4.34
C PRO A 56 18.33 -14.41 -4.47
N THR A 57 17.14 -14.93 -4.75
CA THR A 57 16.93 -16.37 -4.94
C THR A 57 17.20 -16.77 -6.38
N THR A 58 17.70 -17.98 -6.58
CA THR A 58 17.94 -18.63 -7.88
C THR A 58 17.15 -19.93 -7.97
N SER A 59 17.17 -20.58 -9.12
CA SER A 59 16.57 -21.92 -9.28
C SER A 59 17.18 -22.99 -8.37
N GLU A 60 18.38 -22.76 -7.86
CA GLU A 60 19.11 -23.66 -6.97
C GLU A 60 18.92 -23.32 -5.48
N THR A 61 18.26 -22.20 -5.18
CA THR A 61 18.01 -21.79 -3.80
C THR A 61 17.09 -22.80 -3.11
N LYS A 62 17.60 -23.43 -2.04
CA LYS A 62 16.81 -24.37 -1.25
C LYS A 62 15.73 -23.63 -0.47
N GLY A 63 14.58 -24.31 -0.29
CA GLY A 63 13.51 -23.78 0.56
C GLY A 63 13.97 -23.56 2.01
N ALA A 64 13.63 -22.43 2.59
CA ALA A 64 13.89 -22.10 3.99
C ALA A 64 12.70 -22.50 4.88
N ALA A 65 12.99 -22.82 6.14
CA ALA A 65 11.95 -23.02 7.16
C ALA A 65 11.23 -21.68 7.42
N ARG A 66 10.00 -21.77 7.91
CA ARG A 66 9.26 -20.59 8.37
C ARG A 66 9.94 -19.98 9.60
N SER A 67 10.12 -18.69 9.58
CA SER A 67 10.60 -17.90 10.73
C SER A 67 9.44 -17.54 11.65
N THR A 68 9.74 -17.16 12.89
CA THR A 68 8.70 -16.66 13.80
C THR A 68 8.25 -15.24 13.41
N ASN A 69 7.07 -14.84 13.85
CA ASN A 69 6.59 -13.47 13.71
C ASN A 69 7.61 -12.46 14.24
N LYS A 70 8.18 -12.75 15.42
CA LYS A 70 9.20 -11.92 16.04
C LYS A 70 10.40 -11.72 15.11
N GLN A 71 10.95 -12.80 14.57
CA GLN A 71 12.08 -12.73 13.65
C GLN A 71 11.73 -11.89 12.40
N VAL A 72 10.57 -12.12 11.81
CA VAL A 72 10.16 -11.39 10.60
C VAL A 72 10.04 -9.89 10.88
N TYR A 73 9.41 -9.48 11.99
CA TYR A 73 9.21 -8.07 12.32
C TYR A 73 10.44 -7.38 12.89
N GLU A 74 11.17 -8.03 13.80
CA GLU A 74 12.27 -7.40 14.53
C GLU A 74 13.61 -7.49 13.81
N GLU A 75 13.84 -8.53 13.03
CA GLU A 75 15.12 -8.75 12.34
C GLU A 75 15.09 -8.25 10.87
N VAL A 76 13.90 -8.15 10.25
CA VAL A 76 13.78 -7.75 8.85
C VAL A 76 12.90 -6.52 8.67
N ILE A 77 11.60 -6.58 8.95
CA ILE A 77 10.67 -5.52 8.55
C ILE A 77 11.06 -4.17 9.17
N TYR A 78 11.23 -4.12 10.48
CA TYR A 78 11.49 -2.85 11.17
C TYR A 78 12.91 -2.29 10.93
N PRO A 79 13.97 -3.12 10.92
CA PRO A 79 15.31 -2.67 10.51
C PRO A 79 15.36 -2.19 9.06
N ASP A 80 14.73 -2.88 8.12
CA ASP A 80 14.67 -2.47 6.72
C ASP A 80 13.99 -1.11 6.57
N LEU A 81 12.86 -0.89 7.24
CA LEU A 81 12.19 0.41 7.24
C LEU A 81 13.07 1.51 7.84
N THR A 82 13.80 1.21 8.90
CA THR A 82 14.68 2.20 9.53
C THR A 82 15.84 2.58 8.61
N THR A 83 16.46 1.58 7.99
CA THR A 83 17.54 1.78 7.00
C THR A 83 17.02 2.50 5.76
N GLY A 84 15.89 2.04 5.21
CA GLY A 84 15.30 2.62 4.01
C GLY A 84 14.89 4.07 4.18
N VAL A 85 14.24 4.41 5.31
CA VAL A 85 13.88 5.80 5.64
C VAL A 85 15.14 6.69 5.72
N GLY A 86 16.20 6.24 6.40
CA GLY A 86 17.44 7.02 6.49
C GLY A 86 18.12 7.26 5.12
N LEU A 87 18.16 6.23 4.27
CA LEU A 87 18.71 6.37 2.92
C LEU A 87 17.89 7.33 2.04
N LEU A 88 16.57 7.29 2.16
CA LEU A 88 15.68 8.18 1.43
C LEU A 88 15.74 9.61 1.95
N GLU A 89 15.96 9.81 3.26
CA GLU A 89 16.20 11.12 3.86
C GLU A 89 17.49 11.74 3.31
N GLU A 90 18.58 10.98 3.29
CA GLU A 90 19.85 11.44 2.72
C GLU A 90 19.73 11.77 1.22
N ALA A 91 19.00 10.95 0.45
CA ALA A 91 18.76 11.20 -0.96
C ALA A 91 17.92 12.48 -1.17
N ALA A 92 16.86 12.68 -0.37
CA ALA A 92 16.05 13.88 -0.41
C ALA A 92 16.85 15.14 -0.05
N ALA A 93 17.71 15.08 0.97
CA ALA A 93 18.62 16.16 1.33
C ALA A 93 19.62 16.51 0.23
N ALA A 94 19.98 15.53 -0.61
CA ALA A 94 20.79 15.74 -1.82
C ALA A 94 20.00 16.24 -3.04
N GLY A 95 18.70 16.52 -2.88
CA GLY A 95 17.83 17.04 -3.95
C GLY A 95 17.25 15.97 -4.88
N ILE A 96 17.37 14.69 -4.52
CA ILE A 96 16.73 13.59 -5.28
C ILE A 96 15.25 13.52 -4.89
N ALA A 97 14.38 13.91 -5.81
CA ALA A 97 12.94 13.81 -5.67
C ALA A 97 12.41 12.61 -6.48
N ARG A 98 11.28 12.06 -6.05
CA ARG A 98 10.55 11.05 -6.85
C ARG A 98 9.96 11.69 -8.11
N SER A 99 9.87 10.92 -9.17
CA SER A 99 9.29 11.35 -10.45
C SER A 99 7.77 11.15 -10.52
N SER A 100 7.25 10.21 -9.76
CA SER A 100 5.82 9.86 -9.77
C SER A 100 5.37 9.26 -8.44
N LYS A 101 4.05 9.10 -8.27
CA LYS A 101 3.46 8.40 -7.12
C LYS A 101 3.71 6.89 -7.11
N THR A 102 4.35 6.34 -8.15
CA THR A 102 4.75 4.92 -8.16
C THR A 102 6.07 4.67 -7.42
N GLU A 103 6.85 5.72 -7.17
CA GLU A 103 8.10 5.65 -6.43
C GLU A 103 7.87 5.94 -4.94
N ILE A 104 8.69 5.32 -4.12
CA ILE A 104 8.68 5.51 -2.66
C ILE A 104 9.67 6.63 -2.33
N ASP A 105 9.17 7.76 -1.82
CA ASP A 105 10.00 8.81 -1.25
C ASP A 105 10.11 8.68 0.28
N TYR A 106 10.84 9.60 0.90
CA TYR A 106 11.00 9.68 2.35
C TYR A 106 9.66 9.73 3.10
N TYR A 107 8.68 10.46 2.58
CA TYR A 107 7.39 10.63 3.21
C TYR A 107 6.52 9.36 3.11
N VAL A 108 6.50 8.73 1.95
CA VAL A 108 5.84 7.42 1.74
C VAL A 108 6.46 6.36 2.64
N ALA A 109 7.78 6.32 2.73
CA ALA A 109 8.50 5.37 3.59
C ALA A 109 8.11 5.55 5.06
N ASN A 110 7.98 6.78 5.54
CA ASN A 110 7.48 7.07 6.89
C ASN A 110 6.01 6.66 7.06
N GLY A 111 5.16 6.84 6.05
CA GLY A 111 3.78 6.35 6.09
C GLY A 111 3.69 4.83 6.24
N ILE A 112 4.53 4.09 5.52
CA ILE A 112 4.64 2.63 5.65
C ILE A 112 5.19 2.26 7.03
N LYS A 113 6.23 2.97 7.52
CA LYS A 113 6.80 2.74 8.86
C LYS A 113 5.77 2.98 9.96
N ALA A 114 4.96 4.02 9.84
CA ALA A 114 3.88 4.29 10.79
C ALA A 114 2.89 3.12 10.88
N ARG A 115 2.47 2.59 9.74
CA ARG A 115 1.57 1.42 9.67
C ARG A 115 2.17 0.18 10.34
N VAL A 116 3.44 -0.12 10.06
CA VAL A 116 4.13 -1.25 10.67
C VAL A 116 4.31 -1.05 12.18
N ALA A 117 4.70 0.15 12.60
CA ALA A 117 4.85 0.49 14.02
C ALA A 117 3.52 0.35 14.79
N LEU A 118 2.38 0.71 14.17
CA LEU A 118 1.04 0.45 14.74
C LEU A 118 0.80 -1.04 14.95
N THR A 119 1.11 -1.88 13.96
CA THR A 119 0.98 -3.35 14.07
C THR A 119 1.86 -3.92 15.19
N MET A 120 3.02 -3.31 15.42
CA MET A 120 3.94 -3.70 16.49
C MET A 120 3.61 -3.09 17.86
N HIS A 121 2.55 -2.28 17.97
CA HIS A 121 2.18 -1.49 19.15
C HIS A 121 3.30 -0.52 19.61
N LYS A 122 4.15 -0.07 18.70
CA LYS A 122 5.15 0.98 18.92
C LYS A 122 4.53 2.36 18.71
N TRP A 123 3.63 2.76 19.61
CA TRP A 123 2.76 3.93 19.44
C TRP A 123 3.52 5.23 19.22
N SER A 124 4.61 5.46 19.97
CA SER A 124 5.44 6.67 19.82
C SER A 124 6.12 6.73 18.46
N ASP A 125 6.64 5.60 17.96
CA ASP A 125 7.28 5.53 16.66
C ASP A 125 6.27 5.68 15.54
N ALA A 126 5.08 5.09 15.71
CA ALA A 126 3.97 5.24 14.76
C ALA A 126 3.54 6.71 14.63
N TYR A 127 3.40 7.40 15.77
CA TYR A 127 3.04 8.81 15.79
C TYR A 127 4.08 9.67 15.07
N LYS A 128 5.36 9.55 15.42
CA LYS A 128 6.45 10.31 14.82
C LYS A 128 6.56 10.05 13.31
N ALA A 129 6.47 8.78 12.91
CA ALA A 129 6.54 8.44 11.49
C ALA A 129 5.32 8.98 10.71
N ALA A 130 4.13 8.99 11.31
CA ALA A 130 2.94 9.60 10.69
C ALA A 130 3.08 11.12 10.56
N GLU A 131 3.60 11.82 11.58
CA GLU A 131 3.89 13.25 11.50
C GLU A 131 4.87 13.58 10.37
N GLU A 132 5.97 12.80 10.25
CA GLU A 132 6.93 12.99 9.16
C GLU A 132 6.29 12.74 7.79
N ALA A 133 5.48 11.66 7.66
CA ALA A 133 4.78 11.37 6.42
C ALA A 133 3.88 12.53 5.97
N LEU A 134 3.15 13.14 6.89
CA LEU A 134 2.23 14.24 6.58
C LEU A 134 2.94 15.52 6.15
N LYS A 135 4.19 15.76 6.52
CA LYS A 135 4.96 16.94 6.08
C LYS A 135 5.09 17.03 4.56
N GLY A 136 5.19 15.89 3.89
CA GLY A 136 5.25 15.82 2.43
C GLY A 136 3.92 16.09 1.74
N TYR A 137 2.83 16.14 2.50
CA TYR A 137 1.46 16.23 2.00
C TYR A 137 0.68 17.35 2.69
N ALA A 138 1.36 18.36 3.21
CA ALA A 138 0.73 19.54 3.79
C ALA A 138 -0.20 20.20 2.76
N GLY A 139 -1.48 20.26 3.06
CA GLY A 139 -2.52 20.74 2.13
C GLY A 139 -3.16 19.64 1.26
N SER A 140 -2.73 18.38 1.39
CA SER A 140 -3.44 17.25 0.80
C SER A 140 -4.61 16.88 1.68
N GLU A 141 -5.74 17.46 1.37
CA GLU A 141 -6.96 17.26 2.14
C GLU A 141 -7.59 15.90 1.84
N ALA A 142 -8.45 15.45 2.75
CA ALA A 142 -9.31 14.31 2.49
C ALA A 142 -10.13 14.56 1.23
N LEU A 143 -10.40 13.49 0.48
CA LEU A 143 -11.25 13.56 -0.71
C LEU A 143 -12.62 14.15 -0.36
N ASP A 144 -13.13 15.05 -1.20
CA ASP A 144 -14.49 15.51 -1.11
C ASP A 144 -15.49 14.45 -1.60
N ALA A 145 -16.80 14.71 -1.43
CA ALA A 145 -17.84 13.76 -1.80
C ALA A 145 -17.83 13.41 -3.30
N SER A 146 -17.50 14.37 -4.17
CA SER A 146 -17.45 14.15 -5.62
C SER A 146 -16.25 13.29 -6.02
N GLN A 147 -15.12 13.49 -5.39
CA GLN A 147 -13.92 12.68 -5.60
C GLN A 147 -14.09 11.26 -5.07
N ILE A 148 -14.76 11.10 -3.92
CA ILE A 148 -15.06 9.77 -3.34
C ILE A 148 -15.96 8.96 -4.28
N THR A 149 -16.94 9.59 -4.90
CA THR A 149 -17.92 8.93 -5.80
C THR A 149 -17.44 8.85 -7.25
N GLY A 150 -16.37 9.54 -7.61
CA GLY A 150 -15.81 9.60 -8.96
C GLY A 150 -14.99 8.38 -9.41
N GLY A 151 -14.97 7.30 -8.63
CA GLY A 151 -14.37 6.01 -8.99
C GLY A 151 -12.91 5.84 -8.58
N MET A 152 -12.19 6.86 -8.16
CA MET A 152 -10.79 6.82 -7.68
C MET A 152 -9.83 6.07 -8.63
N ASN A 153 -10.03 6.20 -9.94
CA ASN A 153 -9.35 5.39 -10.95
C ASN A 153 -7.94 5.89 -11.31
N ASP A 154 -7.65 7.16 -11.01
CA ASP A 154 -6.35 7.76 -11.31
C ASP A 154 -5.68 8.25 -10.04
N ILE A 155 -4.67 7.50 -9.59
CA ILE A 155 -3.90 7.85 -8.39
C ILE A 155 -3.14 9.17 -8.54
N THR A 156 -2.85 9.60 -9.77
CA THR A 156 -2.11 10.85 -10.03
C THR A 156 -2.98 12.06 -9.76
N ALA A 157 -4.27 11.97 -10.05
CA ALA A 157 -5.26 13.01 -9.85
C ALA A 157 -5.77 13.10 -8.39
N LEU A 158 -5.55 12.07 -7.57
CA LEU A 158 -6.07 12.00 -6.20
C LEU A 158 -5.04 12.54 -5.20
N PRO A 159 -5.26 13.71 -4.58
CA PRO A 159 -4.28 14.30 -3.67
C PRO A 159 -4.01 13.44 -2.42
N SER A 160 -5.01 12.72 -1.92
CA SER A 160 -4.89 11.88 -0.73
C SER A 160 -4.10 10.57 -0.96
N VAL A 161 -3.83 10.19 -2.21
CA VAL A 161 -3.04 9.00 -2.51
C VAL A 161 -1.57 9.34 -2.49
N MET A 162 -0.86 8.80 -1.52
CA MET A 162 0.58 9.01 -1.35
C MET A 162 1.41 8.15 -2.31
N TRP A 163 1.03 6.88 -2.48
CA TRP A 163 1.76 5.90 -3.26
C TRP A 163 0.82 4.84 -3.80
N GLY A 164 1.08 4.36 -5.00
CA GLY A 164 0.30 3.30 -5.62
C GLY A 164 0.85 2.92 -6.99
N GLU A 165 0.22 1.94 -7.61
CA GLU A 165 0.52 1.49 -8.95
C GLU A 165 -0.47 2.10 -9.94
N VAL A 166 0.03 2.65 -11.04
CA VAL A 166 -0.82 3.07 -12.16
C VAL A 166 -1.22 1.83 -12.95
N LYS A 167 -2.51 1.57 -13.01
CA LYS A 167 -3.03 0.47 -13.80
C LYS A 167 -3.09 0.84 -15.28
N THR A 168 -2.53 -0.03 -16.10
CA THR A 168 -2.53 0.06 -17.56
C THR A 168 -3.14 -1.20 -18.15
N THR A 169 -3.43 -1.20 -19.44
CA THR A 169 -3.93 -2.39 -20.14
C THR A 169 -3.00 -3.60 -20.01
N ASP A 170 -1.70 -3.36 -19.86
CA ASP A 170 -0.69 -4.41 -19.80
C ASP A 170 -0.58 -5.05 -18.41
N ASN A 171 -0.83 -4.28 -17.35
CA ASN A 171 -0.74 -4.76 -15.95
C ASN A 171 -2.11 -4.94 -15.28
N TYR A 172 -3.20 -4.75 -16.03
CA TYR A 172 -4.55 -4.90 -15.56
C TYR A 172 -4.95 -6.38 -15.52
N GLY A 173 -5.09 -6.91 -14.34
CA GLY A 173 -5.58 -8.28 -14.15
C GLY A 173 -7.11 -8.34 -14.29
N MET A 174 -7.61 -8.57 -15.51
CA MET A 174 -9.05 -8.55 -15.83
C MET A 174 -9.92 -9.34 -14.83
N TYR A 175 -9.46 -10.51 -14.39
CA TYR A 175 -10.24 -11.36 -13.48
C TYR A 175 -9.84 -11.24 -12.01
N LEU A 176 -8.67 -10.70 -11.69
CA LEU A 176 -8.10 -10.68 -10.34
C LEU A 176 -8.07 -9.29 -9.71
N SER A 177 -8.43 -8.25 -10.44
CA SER A 177 -8.49 -6.89 -9.93
C SER A 177 -9.64 -6.73 -8.93
N PHE A 178 -9.56 -5.71 -8.08
CA PHE A 178 -10.66 -5.36 -7.18
C PHE A 178 -11.96 -5.09 -7.94
N GLN A 179 -11.88 -4.37 -9.07
CA GLN A 179 -13.02 -4.06 -9.93
C GLN A 179 -13.66 -5.34 -10.48
N ALA A 180 -12.85 -6.26 -10.98
CA ALA A 180 -13.35 -7.55 -11.49
C ALA A 180 -14.07 -8.40 -10.43
N GLN A 181 -13.75 -8.18 -9.16
CA GLN A 181 -14.33 -8.92 -8.03
C GLN A 181 -15.52 -8.20 -7.39
N MET A 182 -15.61 -6.88 -7.51
CA MET A 182 -16.55 -6.07 -6.74
C MET A 182 -17.51 -5.24 -7.60
N ASP A 183 -17.13 -4.91 -8.84
CA ASP A 183 -17.95 -4.09 -9.74
C ASP A 183 -18.77 -4.97 -10.68
N ALA A 184 -20.09 -5.01 -10.47
CA ALA A 184 -21.02 -5.78 -11.29
C ALA A 184 -21.13 -5.25 -12.73
N GLY A 185 -20.78 -4.01 -12.99
CA GLY A 185 -20.71 -3.41 -14.33
C GLY A 185 -19.46 -3.80 -15.12
N HIS A 186 -18.47 -4.39 -14.45
CA HIS A 186 -17.19 -4.78 -15.03
C HIS A 186 -17.25 -6.20 -15.62
N ASP A 187 -16.55 -6.44 -16.73
CA ASP A 187 -16.39 -7.80 -17.28
C ASP A 187 -15.44 -8.64 -16.42
N GLY A 188 -15.97 -9.29 -15.42
CA GLY A 188 -15.22 -10.10 -14.47
C GLY A 188 -16.11 -10.98 -13.63
N TYR A 189 -15.58 -11.51 -12.54
CA TYR A 189 -16.33 -12.41 -11.66
C TYR A 189 -17.53 -11.72 -10.98
N ALA A 190 -17.47 -10.41 -10.74
CA ALA A 190 -18.58 -9.69 -10.14
C ALA A 190 -19.83 -9.62 -11.02
N LYS A 191 -19.68 -9.77 -12.35
CA LYS A 191 -20.81 -9.83 -13.28
C LYS A 191 -21.67 -11.07 -13.07
N THR A 192 -21.05 -12.20 -12.74
CA THR A 192 -21.73 -13.48 -12.52
C THR A 192 -21.97 -13.79 -11.05
N ALA A 193 -21.09 -13.32 -10.16
CA ALA A 193 -21.18 -13.53 -8.72
C ALA A 193 -21.21 -12.16 -8.01
N ARG A 194 -22.33 -11.47 -8.13
CA ARG A 194 -22.51 -10.11 -7.60
C ARG A 194 -22.29 -10.05 -6.10
N ARG A 195 -21.54 -9.06 -5.66
CA ARG A 195 -21.31 -8.77 -4.26
C ARG A 195 -21.98 -7.46 -3.90
N CYS A 196 -22.70 -7.46 -2.81
CA CYS A 196 -23.40 -6.27 -2.34
C CYS A 196 -23.06 -5.98 -0.87
N CYS A 197 -23.35 -4.78 -0.45
CA CYS A 197 -23.33 -4.41 0.94
C CYS A 197 -24.38 -5.24 1.72
N THR A 198 -23.99 -5.75 2.89
CA THR A 198 -24.97 -6.43 3.75
C THR A 198 -26.02 -5.43 4.22
N SER A 199 -27.27 -5.88 4.37
CA SER A 199 -28.36 -5.05 4.91
C SER A 199 -28.04 -4.48 6.29
N TRP A 200 -27.27 -5.24 7.10
CA TRP A 200 -26.80 -4.78 8.41
C TRP A 200 -25.89 -3.54 8.30
N LEU A 201 -24.95 -3.51 7.37
CA LEU A 201 -24.07 -2.35 7.14
C LEU A 201 -24.87 -1.20 6.51
N TRP A 202 -25.65 -1.49 5.47
CA TRP A 202 -26.47 -0.50 4.78
C TRP A 202 -27.38 0.28 5.72
N ASN A 203 -28.08 -0.42 6.62
CA ASN A 203 -29.01 0.20 7.57
C ASN A 203 -28.29 1.04 8.66
N ARG A 204 -26.99 0.86 8.85
CA ARG A 204 -26.18 1.64 9.78
C ARG A 204 -25.49 2.83 9.13
N MET A 205 -25.40 2.85 7.82
CA MET A 205 -24.86 4.02 7.11
C MET A 205 -25.85 5.18 7.19
N ASN A 206 -25.37 6.36 7.57
CA ASN A 206 -26.21 7.56 7.56
C ASN A 206 -26.74 7.81 6.14
N ALA A 207 -27.99 8.26 6.03
CA ALA A 207 -28.61 8.56 4.73
C ALA A 207 -27.85 9.64 3.93
N THR A 208 -27.10 10.50 4.61
CA THR A 208 -26.27 11.56 4.00
C THR A 208 -24.82 11.12 3.74
N ASP A 209 -24.46 9.88 4.03
CA ASP A 209 -23.11 9.36 3.78
C ASP A 209 -22.89 9.20 2.28
N ALA A 210 -21.93 9.97 1.72
CA ALA A 210 -21.61 9.95 0.30
C ALA A 210 -21.21 8.56 -0.20
N ARG A 211 -20.62 7.71 0.65
CA ARG A 211 -20.23 6.34 0.32
C ARG A 211 -21.39 5.42 -0.03
N ARG A 212 -22.64 5.80 0.29
CA ARG A 212 -23.82 5.08 -0.17
C ARG A 212 -23.90 5.02 -1.70
N ALA A 213 -23.38 6.02 -2.39
CA ALA A 213 -23.34 6.06 -3.84
C ALA A 213 -22.37 5.02 -4.47
N TRP A 214 -21.51 4.38 -3.68
CA TRP A 214 -20.69 3.27 -4.16
C TRP A 214 -21.49 1.99 -4.44
N TRP A 215 -22.68 1.89 -3.85
CA TRP A 215 -23.50 0.71 -3.96
C TRP A 215 -24.59 0.98 -4.98
N LEU A 216 -24.58 0.22 -6.09
CA LEU A 216 -25.63 0.30 -7.10
C LEU A 216 -26.94 -0.26 -6.53
N GLY A 217 -27.93 0.61 -6.54
CA GLY A 217 -29.28 0.22 -6.28
C GLY A 217 -29.65 0.03 -4.81
N THR A 218 -30.91 0.21 -4.59
CA THR A 218 -31.67 -0.40 -3.49
C THR A 218 -32.36 -1.63 -4.05
N PHE A 219 -32.93 -2.48 -3.22
CA PHE A 219 -33.75 -3.60 -3.66
C PHE A 219 -34.91 -3.20 -4.60
N ASP A 220 -35.24 -1.92 -4.64
CA ASP A 220 -36.29 -1.34 -5.47
C ASP A 220 -35.78 -0.66 -6.74
N ASN A 221 -34.49 -0.83 -7.09
CA ASN A 221 -33.92 -0.20 -8.27
C ASN A 221 -34.28 -1.02 -9.51
N ALA A 222 -34.99 -0.38 -10.45
CA ALA A 222 -35.42 -0.97 -11.73
C ALA A 222 -34.25 -1.52 -12.56
N ASP A 223 -33.05 -0.91 -12.43
CA ASP A 223 -31.85 -1.36 -13.12
C ASP A 223 -31.36 -2.76 -12.68
N PHE A 224 -31.77 -3.19 -11.50
CA PHE A 224 -31.52 -4.55 -10.99
C PHE A 224 -32.61 -5.53 -11.41
N ALA A 225 -33.86 -5.07 -11.53
CA ALA A 225 -35.00 -5.91 -11.90
C ALA A 225 -34.93 -6.32 -13.38
N ASP A 226 -34.36 -5.47 -14.23
CA ASP A 226 -34.34 -5.66 -15.69
C ASP A 226 -33.19 -6.56 -16.19
N SER A 227 -32.24 -6.92 -15.33
CA SER A 227 -31.14 -7.82 -15.71
C SER A 227 -31.55 -9.30 -15.77
N GLY A 228 -32.77 -9.66 -15.37
CA GLY A 228 -33.30 -11.03 -15.41
C GLY A 228 -32.57 -12.03 -14.49
N GLU A 229 -31.68 -11.53 -13.64
CA GLU A 229 -30.82 -12.32 -12.78
C GLU A 229 -31.09 -11.95 -11.31
N ALA A 230 -32.18 -12.47 -10.80
CA ALA A 230 -32.52 -12.44 -9.37
C ALA A 230 -31.90 -13.66 -8.65
#